data_fae376871eed9006009c020a5e5a4546
#
_entry.id   fae376871eed9006009c020a5e5a4546
#
_cell.length_a   1.000
_cell.length_b   1.000
_cell.length_c   1.000
_cell.angle_alpha   90.00
_cell.angle_beta   90.00
_cell.angle_gamma   90.00
#
_symmetry.space_group_name_H-M   'P 1'
#
loop_
_entity.id
_entity.type
_entity.pdbx_description
1 polymer ?
#
loop_
_entity_poly.entity_id
_entity_poly.type
_entity_poly.pdbx_seq_one_letter_code
_entity_poly.pdbx_strand_id
1 'polypeptide(L)'
;MAKLVYGMNQSLDGYVDHLAFRPSPALFRHFMEQLRDLTGSVYGRRMYEVMRYWDEDCPEWDAEEHDFAAWWRSQPKWVVSRSLKSVGPNATLVQDDIEAVIRGLKAQLVGEIEVAGPNLAGSLTDLGLIDEYRLYLHPIVLGRGKPFFSGPRPPLRLVSSDLIGEDVIRLTYVPA
;
A
#
# COMPACT_ATOMS: atom_id res chain seq x y z
N MET A 1 -4.17 -16.09 -10.77
CA MET A 1 -4.14 -15.75 -9.34
C MET A 1 -3.45 -14.41 -9.19
N ALA A 2 -4.03 -13.50 -8.43
CA ALA A 2 -3.41 -12.22 -8.16
C ALA A 2 -2.27 -12.34 -7.15
N LYS A 3 -1.26 -11.47 -7.28
CA LYS A 3 -0.22 -11.27 -6.27
C LYS A 3 -0.70 -10.29 -5.21
N LEU A 4 -0.40 -10.56 -3.96
CA LEU A 4 -0.59 -9.62 -2.85
C LEU A 4 0.73 -8.91 -2.56
N VAL A 5 0.76 -7.59 -2.78
CA VAL A 5 1.97 -6.77 -2.71
C VAL A 5 1.87 -5.78 -1.57
N TYR A 6 2.81 -5.82 -0.65
CA TYR A 6 2.93 -4.80 0.39
C TYR A 6 4.01 -3.79 0.02
N GLY A 7 3.61 -2.55 -0.24
CA GLY A 7 4.51 -1.46 -0.58
C GLY A 7 4.23 -0.20 0.22
N MET A 8 5.28 0.43 0.79
CA MET A 8 5.16 1.70 1.50
C MET A 8 6.43 2.53 1.41
N ASN A 9 6.24 3.86 1.47
CA ASN A 9 7.31 4.79 1.74
C ASN A 9 7.84 4.59 3.16
N GLN A 10 9.16 4.57 3.31
CA GLN A 10 9.81 4.49 4.61
C GLN A 10 11.07 5.34 4.69
N SER A 11 11.43 5.72 5.90
CA SER A 11 12.70 6.36 6.22
C SER A 11 13.87 5.37 6.12
N LEU A 12 15.11 5.88 6.09
CA LEU A 12 16.31 5.02 6.08
C LEU A 12 16.41 4.13 7.32
N ASP A 13 15.85 4.57 8.44
CA ASP A 13 15.79 3.81 9.69
C ASP A 13 14.52 2.95 9.84
N GLY A 14 13.75 2.76 8.75
CA GLY A 14 12.72 1.75 8.62
C GLY A 14 11.33 2.11 9.13
N TYR A 15 11.03 3.39 9.33
CA TYR A 15 9.72 3.85 9.80
C TYR A 15 8.82 4.34 8.66
N VAL A 16 7.53 4.04 8.78
CA VAL A 16 6.49 4.50 7.84
C VAL A 16 5.64 5.59 8.49
N ASP A 17 5.55 6.73 7.82
CA ASP A 17 4.65 7.83 8.18
C ASP A 17 4.20 8.51 6.88
N HIS A 18 2.95 8.34 6.52
CA HIS A 18 2.40 8.87 5.27
C HIS A 18 2.60 10.38 5.14
N LEU A 19 2.53 11.12 6.25
CA LEU A 19 2.63 12.58 6.26
C LEU A 19 4.07 13.09 6.24
N ALA A 20 5.05 12.24 6.55
CA ALA A 20 6.46 12.61 6.56
C ALA A 20 7.09 12.61 5.16
N PHE A 21 6.49 11.93 4.21
CA PHE A 21 7.03 11.74 2.86
C PHE A 21 6.19 12.50 1.84
N ARG A 22 6.79 13.53 1.24
CA ARG A 22 6.19 14.21 0.09
C ARG A 22 6.79 13.61 -1.17
N PRO A 23 5.96 13.00 -2.05
CA PRO A 23 6.48 12.43 -3.28
C PRO A 23 7.00 13.55 -4.20
N SER A 24 8.16 13.32 -4.80
CA SER A 24 8.60 14.12 -5.94
C SER A 24 7.65 13.89 -7.13
N PRO A 25 7.63 14.76 -8.15
CA PRO A 25 6.83 14.53 -9.35
C PRO A 25 7.11 13.17 -10.02
N ALA A 26 8.35 12.72 -10.00
CA ALA A 26 8.74 11.42 -10.56
C ALA A 26 8.16 10.26 -9.73
N LEU A 27 8.24 10.34 -8.40
CA LEU A 27 7.68 9.33 -7.51
C LEU A 27 6.15 9.30 -7.57
N PHE A 28 5.51 10.47 -7.67
CA PHE A 28 4.06 10.57 -7.80
C PHE A 28 3.58 9.90 -9.10
N ARG A 29 4.22 10.18 -10.25
CA ARG A 29 3.92 9.52 -11.52
C ARG A 29 4.13 8.00 -11.45
N HIS A 30 5.20 7.55 -10.77
CA HIS A 30 5.43 6.13 -10.54
C HIS A 30 4.27 5.48 -9.78
N PHE A 31 3.75 6.13 -8.74
CA PHE A 31 2.57 5.63 -8.03
C PHE A 31 1.30 5.66 -8.88
N MET A 32 1.12 6.67 -9.72
CA MET A 32 0.01 6.70 -10.68
C MET A 32 0.05 5.53 -11.66
N GLU A 33 1.23 5.23 -12.20
CA GLU A 33 1.41 4.08 -13.10
C GLU A 33 1.09 2.77 -12.38
N GLN A 34 1.60 2.58 -11.16
CA GLN A 34 1.27 1.41 -10.35
C GLN A 34 -0.23 1.29 -10.06
N LEU A 35 -0.87 2.40 -9.69
CA LEU A 35 -2.31 2.41 -9.38
C LEU A 35 -3.15 1.95 -10.59
N ARG A 36 -2.75 2.29 -11.81
CA ARG A 36 -3.40 1.84 -13.05
C ARG A 36 -3.33 0.34 -13.26
N ASP A 37 -2.24 -0.27 -12.84
CA ASP A 37 -1.98 -1.70 -13.02
C ASP A 37 -2.56 -2.57 -11.88
N LEU A 38 -3.03 -1.93 -10.81
CA LEU A 38 -3.65 -2.63 -9.69
C LEU A 38 -5.04 -3.16 -10.04
N THR A 39 -5.34 -4.35 -9.56
CA THR A 39 -6.68 -4.93 -9.60
C THR A 39 -7.55 -4.48 -8.43
N GLY A 40 -6.94 -4.02 -7.36
CA GLY A 40 -7.58 -3.47 -6.18
C GLY A 40 -6.61 -3.28 -5.03
N SER A 41 -7.12 -2.77 -3.91
CA SER A 41 -6.31 -2.46 -2.73
C SER A 41 -6.95 -2.94 -1.44
N VAL A 42 -6.14 -3.46 -0.52
CA VAL A 42 -6.54 -3.86 0.82
C VAL A 42 -5.95 -2.90 1.83
N TYR A 43 -6.79 -2.19 2.54
CA TYR A 43 -6.39 -1.16 3.49
C TYR A 43 -6.63 -1.57 4.94
N GLY A 44 -5.66 -1.27 5.81
CA GLY A 44 -5.95 -1.12 7.24
C GLY A 44 -6.72 0.18 7.49
N ARG A 45 -7.46 0.25 8.60
CA ARG A 45 -8.33 1.40 8.93
C ARG A 45 -7.65 2.75 8.76
N ARG A 46 -6.49 2.94 9.42
CA ARG A 46 -5.81 4.25 9.43
C ARG A 46 -5.36 4.68 8.04
N MET A 47 -4.84 3.75 7.25
CA MET A 47 -4.40 4.06 5.90
C MET A 47 -5.59 4.39 5.00
N TYR A 48 -6.70 3.67 5.15
CA TYR A 48 -7.94 3.99 4.46
C TYR A 48 -8.47 5.39 4.83
N GLU A 49 -8.48 5.73 6.13
CA GLU A 49 -8.91 7.06 6.60
C GLU A 49 -8.05 8.19 6.00
N VAL A 50 -6.73 7.98 5.84
CA VAL A 50 -5.83 8.93 5.16
C VAL A 50 -6.15 9.03 3.67
N MET A 51 -6.31 7.90 3.00
CA MET A 51 -6.54 7.85 1.55
C MET A 51 -7.92 8.36 1.13
N ARG A 52 -8.88 8.42 2.02
CA ARG A 52 -10.18 9.06 1.78
C ARG A 52 -10.11 10.55 1.43
N TYR A 53 -8.95 11.17 1.61
CA TYR A 53 -8.65 12.49 1.06
C TYR A 53 -8.98 12.58 -0.45
N TRP A 54 -8.87 11.48 -1.18
CA TRP A 54 -9.13 11.40 -2.62
C TRP A 54 -10.59 11.11 -2.98
N ASP A 55 -11.49 10.93 -2.00
CA ASP A 55 -12.93 10.70 -2.24
C ASP A 55 -13.64 11.95 -2.77
N GLU A 56 -13.19 13.13 -2.36
CA GLU A 56 -13.79 14.41 -2.71
C GLU A 56 -12.82 15.24 -3.55
N ASP A 57 -13.34 16.00 -4.51
CA ASP A 57 -12.53 16.88 -5.33
C ASP A 57 -12.01 18.08 -4.52
N CYS A 58 -10.76 18.44 -4.75
CA CYS A 58 -10.15 19.63 -4.22
C CYS A 58 -9.85 20.59 -5.38
N PRO A 59 -10.37 21.84 -5.36
CA PRO A 59 -10.17 22.81 -6.45
C PRO A 59 -8.70 23.22 -6.65
N GLU A 60 -7.86 22.97 -5.66
CA GLU A 60 -6.43 23.33 -5.66
C GLU A 60 -5.55 22.25 -6.30
N TRP A 61 -6.12 21.10 -6.62
CA TRP A 61 -5.40 20.00 -7.27
C TRP A 61 -5.00 20.36 -8.70
N ASP A 62 -3.82 19.92 -9.08
CA ASP A 62 -3.41 19.91 -10.47
C ASP A 62 -4.06 18.75 -11.27
N ALA A 63 -3.75 18.69 -12.56
CA ALA A 63 -4.31 17.64 -13.44
C ALA A 63 -3.89 16.22 -13.03
N GLU A 64 -2.63 16.04 -12.58
CA GLU A 64 -2.11 14.74 -12.15
C GLU A 64 -2.80 14.28 -10.85
N GLU A 65 -3.07 15.19 -9.92
CA GLU A 65 -3.81 14.89 -8.68
C GLU A 65 -5.28 14.53 -8.96
N HIS A 66 -5.95 15.23 -9.87
CA HIS A 66 -7.30 14.86 -10.32
C HIS A 66 -7.33 13.47 -10.96
N ASP A 67 -6.35 13.16 -11.81
CA ASP A 67 -6.21 11.84 -12.43
C ASP A 67 -5.99 10.75 -11.38
N PHE A 68 -5.12 11.00 -10.40
CA PHE A 68 -4.88 10.07 -9.29
C PHE A 68 -6.17 9.80 -8.51
N ALA A 69 -6.92 10.85 -8.16
CA ALA A 69 -8.18 10.74 -7.44
C ALA A 69 -9.20 9.91 -8.23
N ALA A 70 -9.31 10.14 -9.54
CA ALA A 70 -10.20 9.38 -10.41
C ALA A 70 -9.84 7.89 -10.43
N TRP A 71 -8.55 7.56 -10.57
CA TRP A 71 -8.07 6.19 -10.52
C TRP A 71 -8.28 5.55 -9.16
N TRP A 72 -7.95 6.24 -8.06
CA TRP A 72 -8.15 5.72 -6.72
C TRP A 72 -9.62 5.43 -6.42
N ARG A 73 -10.55 6.30 -6.87
CA ARG A 73 -12.00 6.10 -6.73
C ARG A 73 -12.51 4.90 -7.53
N SER A 74 -11.94 4.66 -8.71
CA SER A 74 -12.35 3.55 -9.59
C SER A 74 -11.88 2.18 -9.09
N GLN A 75 -10.79 2.11 -8.29
CA GLN A 75 -10.24 0.86 -7.79
C GLN A 75 -11.13 0.22 -6.72
N PRO A 76 -11.40 -1.09 -6.80
CA PRO A 76 -12.03 -1.83 -5.71
C PRO A 76 -11.15 -1.81 -4.45
N LYS A 77 -11.79 -1.61 -3.30
CA LYS A 77 -11.09 -1.52 -2.02
C LYS A 77 -11.71 -2.47 -1.01
N TRP A 78 -10.87 -3.13 -0.24
CA TRP A 78 -11.26 -3.93 0.92
C TRP A 78 -10.63 -3.33 2.16
N VAL A 79 -11.48 -2.90 3.09
CA VAL A 79 -11.04 -2.19 4.30
C VAL A 79 -11.17 -3.11 5.51
N VAL A 80 -10.03 -3.51 6.04
CA VAL A 80 -9.98 -4.41 7.20
C VAL A 80 -10.09 -3.60 8.48
N SER A 81 -11.23 -3.72 9.16
CA SER A 81 -11.46 -3.01 10.41
C SER A 81 -12.62 -3.61 11.19
N ARG A 82 -12.41 -3.84 12.50
CA ARG A 82 -13.48 -4.22 13.42
C ARG A 82 -14.22 -3.02 14.02
N SER A 83 -13.65 -1.83 13.92
CA SER A 83 -14.18 -0.62 14.57
C SER A 83 -14.96 0.30 13.62
N LEU A 84 -14.68 0.27 12.31
CA LEU A 84 -15.45 1.02 11.34
C LEU A 84 -16.87 0.45 11.22
N LYS A 85 -17.84 1.34 11.06
CA LYS A 85 -19.25 0.99 10.87
C LYS A 85 -19.65 0.98 9.40
N SER A 86 -18.96 1.78 8.59
CA SER A 86 -19.21 1.92 7.15
C SER A 86 -17.94 2.34 6.43
N VAL A 87 -17.95 2.15 5.12
CA VAL A 87 -16.91 2.58 4.19
C VAL A 87 -17.55 3.36 3.04
N GLY A 88 -16.74 4.09 2.30
CA GLY A 88 -17.15 4.91 1.17
C GLY A 88 -17.45 4.12 -0.11
N PRO A 89 -17.63 4.83 -1.22
CA PRO A 89 -17.89 4.23 -2.51
C PRO A 89 -16.77 3.26 -2.94
N ASN A 90 -17.16 2.21 -3.66
CA ASN A 90 -16.25 1.20 -4.21
C ASN A 90 -15.31 0.57 -3.17
N ALA A 91 -15.79 0.49 -1.92
CA ALA A 91 -15.08 -0.13 -0.81
C ALA A 91 -15.98 -1.16 -0.12
N THR A 92 -15.37 -2.25 0.33
CA THR A 92 -16.01 -3.33 1.07
C THR A 92 -15.38 -3.41 2.46
N LEU A 93 -16.20 -3.35 3.52
CA LEU A 93 -15.73 -3.51 4.88
C LEU A 93 -15.53 -5.00 5.19
N VAL A 94 -14.33 -5.35 5.65
CA VAL A 94 -13.94 -6.70 6.08
C VAL A 94 -13.71 -6.67 7.58
N GLN A 95 -14.63 -7.28 8.34
CA GLN A 95 -14.58 -7.27 9.80
C GLN A 95 -14.05 -8.58 10.38
N ASP A 96 -14.31 -9.69 9.70
CA ASP A 96 -13.98 -11.04 10.14
C ASP A 96 -13.36 -11.84 9.00
N ASP A 97 -12.72 -12.97 9.36
CA ASP A 97 -12.17 -13.97 8.44
C ASP A 97 -11.31 -13.40 7.29
N ILE A 98 -10.41 -12.51 7.65
CA ILE A 98 -9.53 -11.82 6.68
C ILE A 98 -8.75 -12.83 5.82
N GLU A 99 -8.35 -13.96 6.40
CA GLU A 99 -7.60 -14.99 5.66
C GLU A 99 -8.43 -15.55 4.49
N ALA A 100 -9.66 -15.95 4.74
CA ALA A 100 -10.54 -16.48 3.70
C ALA A 100 -10.85 -15.42 2.63
N VAL A 101 -11.09 -14.17 3.05
CA VAL A 101 -11.33 -13.06 2.11
C VAL A 101 -10.12 -12.86 1.20
N ILE A 102 -8.91 -12.75 1.75
CA ILE A 102 -7.70 -12.51 0.95
C ILE A 102 -7.39 -13.71 0.04
N ARG A 103 -7.52 -14.94 0.53
CA ARG A 103 -7.36 -16.14 -0.32
C ARG A 103 -8.37 -16.16 -1.46
N GLY A 104 -9.62 -15.79 -1.19
CA GLY A 104 -10.66 -15.66 -2.21
C GLY A 104 -10.32 -14.62 -3.27
N LEU A 105 -9.88 -13.43 -2.87
CA LEU A 105 -9.45 -12.37 -3.78
C LEU A 105 -8.27 -12.81 -4.66
N LYS A 106 -7.25 -13.43 -4.07
CA LYS A 106 -6.09 -13.95 -4.82
C LYS A 106 -6.51 -15.01 -5.84
N ALA A 107 -7.48 -15.85 -5.52
CA ALA A 107 -7.97 -16.88 -6.43
C ALA A 107 -8.81 -16.33 -7.60
N GLN A 108 -9.64 -15.34 -7.33
CA GLN A 108 -10.62 -14.80 -8.29
C GLN A 108 -10.03 -13.73 -9.20
N LEU A 109 -9.07 -12.94 -8.71
CA LEU A 109 -8.50 -11.81 -9.43
C LEU A 109 -7.20 -12.20 -10.14
N VAL A 110 -6.81 -11.37 -11.10
CA VAL A 110 -5.55 -11.47 -11.86
C VAL A 110 -4.82 -10.13 -11.75
N GLY A 111 -3.50 -10.15 -11.70
CA GLY A 111 -2.68 -8.95 -11.56
C GLY A 111 -2.20 -8.74 -10.12
N GLU A 112 -2.15 -7.51 -9.66
CA GLU A 112 -1.65 -7.16 -8.35
C GLU A 112 -2.75 -6.57 -7.46
N ILE A 113 -2.75 -6.98 -6.19
CA ILE A 113 -3.56 -6.38 -5.12
C ILE A 113 -2.60 -5.72 -4.14
N GLU A 114 -2.73 -4.43 -3.95
CA GLU A 114 -1.93 -3.69 -2.98
C GLU A 114 -2.42 -3.94 -1.55
N VAL A 115 -1.48 -4.02 -0.62
CA VAL A 115 -1.75 -3.95 0.82
C VAL A 115 -1.16 -2.68 1.37
N ALA A 116 -1.97 -1.86 2.03
CA ALA A 116 -1.53 -0.62 2.65
C ALA A 116 -1.81 -0.60 4.16
N GLY A 117 -0.74 -0.43 4.90
CA GLY A 117 -0.71 -0.37 6.36
C GLY A 117 0.16 -1.46 7.00
N PRO A 118 1.15 -1.07 7.83
CA PRO A 118 2.16 -2.01 8.35
C PRO A 118 1.60 -3.07 9.29
N ASN A 119 0.59 -2.74 10.09
CA ASN A 119 -0.03 -3.71 11.00
C ASN A 119 -0.80 -4.78 10.24
N LEU A 120 -1.57 -4.37 9.23
CA LEU A 120 -2.30 -5.29 8.36
C LEU A 120 -1.32 -6.19 7.60
N ALA A 121 -0.30 -5.60 6.99
CA ALA A 121 0.73 -6.34 6.27
C ALA A 121 1.45 -7.34 7.18
N GLY A 122 1.70 -6.96 8.45
CA GLY A 122 2.25 -7.86 9.45
C GLY A 122 1.39 -9.11 9.65
N SER A 123 0.09 -8.93 9.89
CA SER A 123 -0.86 -10.05 10.05
C SER A 123 -0.93 -10.93 8.80
N LEU A 124 -0.95 -10.32 7.61
CA LEU A 124 -0.99 -11.08 6.35
C LEU A 124 0.33 -11.80 6.04
N THR A 125 1.45 -11.25 6.51
CA THR A 125 2.76 -11.93 6.44
C THR A 125 2.79 -13.16 7.34
N ASP A 126 2.26 -13.05 8.55
CA ASP A 126 2.19 -14.18 9.50
C ASP A 126 1.33 -15.33 8.94
N LEU A 127 0.34 -15.01 8.11
CA LEU A 127 -0.50 -15.98 7.39
C LEU A 127 0.16 -16.50 6.08
N GLY A 128 1.36 -16.02 5.71
CA GLY A 128 2.03 -16.38 4.48
C GLY A 128 1.31 -15.93 3.20
N LEU A 129 0.58 -14.82 3.26
CA LEU A 129 -0.26 -14.33 2.16
C LEU A 129 0.40 -13.26 1.31
N ILE A 130 1.43 -12.55 1.83
CA ILE A 130 2.16 -11.54 1.06
C ILE A 130 3.13 -12.24 0.09
N ASP A 131 3.03 -11.90 -1.18
CA ASP A 131 3.89 -12.46 -2.23
C ASP A 131 5.12 -11.58 -2.50
N GLU A 132 5.01 -10.26 -2.26
CA GLU A 132 6.04 -9.29 -2.60
C GLU A 132 6.03 -8.09 -1.64
N TYR A 133 7.24 -7.61 -1.30
CA TYR A 133 7.47 -6.44 -0.47
C TYR A 133 8.19 -5.37 -1.28
N ARG A 134 7.66 -4.14 -1.33
CA ARG A 134 8.26 -2.99 -2.02
C ARG A 134 8.57 -1.88 -1.01
N LEU A 135 9.84 -1.69 -0.73
CA LEU A 135 10.32 -0.69 0.22
C LEU A 135 10.77 0.55 -0.55
N TYR A 136 10.08 1.66 -0.40
CA TYR A 136 10.48 2.94 -0.97
C TYR A 136 11.27 3.73 0.07
N LEU A 137 12.60 3.63 0.00
CA LEU A 137 13.53 4.27 0.91
C LEU A 137 13.72 5.74 0.56
N HIS A 138 13.25 6.61 1.44
CA HIS A 138 13.49 8.05 1.34
C HIS A 138 14.75 8.43 2.11
N PRO A 139 15.51 9.46 1.66
CA PRO A 139 16.74 9.94 2.33
C PRO A 139 16.44 10.74 3.60
N ILE A 140 15.63 10.19 4.49
CA ILE A 140 15.15 10.80 5.74
C ILE A 140 15.35 9.79 6.88
N VAL A 141 15.72 10.28 8.05
CA VAL A 141 15.79 9.54 9.30
C VAL A 141 14.74 10.11 10.24
N LEU A 142 13.77 9.31 10.65
CA LEU A 142 12.66 9.73 11.53
C LEU A 142 12.95 9.49 13.01
N GLY A 143 13.78 8.51 13.35
CA GLY A 143 14.14 8.15 14.72
C GLY A 143 13.00 7.49 15.52
N ARG A 144 11.77 7.53 15.02
CA ARG A 144 10.58 6.95 15.65
C ARG A 144 9.45 6.80 14.65
N GLY A 145 8.45 5.99 14.99
CA GLY A 145 7.26 5.80 14.19
C GLY A 145 6.83 4.33 14.14
N LYS A 146 6.02 3.97 13.18
CA LYS A 146 5.66 2.59 12.92
C LYS A 146 6.71 1.96 12.02
N PRO A 147 7.27 0.80 12.40
CA PRO A 147 8.20 0.09 11.53
C PRO A 147 7.47 -0.46 10.30
N PHE A 148 8.16 -0.53 9.17
CA PHE A 148 7.68 -1.20 7.97
C PHE A 148 7.36 -2.68 8.25
N PHE A 149 8.27 -3.37 8.94
CA PHE A 149 8.04 -4.74 9.41
C PHE A 149 7.68 -4.74 10.89
N SER A 150 6.52 -5.26 11.23
CA SER A 150 6.09 -5.45 12.62
C SER A 150 6.56 -6.82 13.14
N GLY A 151 7.77 -6.87 13.71
CA GLY A 151 8.38 -8.07 14.29
C GLY A 151 9.28 -8.85 13.31
N PRO A 152 9.85 -9.99 13.74
CA PRO A 152 10.73 -10.80 12.91
C PRO A 152 9.99 -11.40 11.71
N ARG A 153 10.70 -11.52 10.61
CA ARG A 153 10.17 -12.05 9.35
C ARG A 153 11.04 -13.20 8.84
N PRO A 154 10.44 -14.12 8.05
CA PRO A 154 11.24 -15.14 7.37
C PRO A 154 12.27 -14.48 6.44
N PRO A 155 13.30 -15.20 6.02
CA PRO A 155 14.26 -14.68 5.05
C PRO A 155 13.58 -14.19 3.78
N LEU A 156 14.10 -13.07 3.26
CA LEU A 156 13.63 -12.45 2.04
C LEU A 156 14.74 -12.49 0.99
N ARG A 157 14.36 -12.65 -0.27
CA ARG A 157 15.26 -12.62 -1.41
C ARG A 157 15.03 -11.33 -2.21
N LEU A 158 16.09 -10.58 -2.45
CA LEU A 158 16.05 -9.37 -3.30
C LEU A 158 15.76 -9.77 -4.75
N VAL A 159 14.78 -9.10 -5.35
CA VAL A 159 14.40 -9.27 -6.77
C VAL A 159 14.92 -8.11 -7.60
N SER A 160 14.73 -6.88 -7.15
CA SER A 160 15.22 -5.68 -7.83
C SER A 160 15.53 -4.54 -6.88
N SER A 161 16.35 -3.61 -7.37
CA SER A 161 16.60 -2.31 -6.76
C SER A 161 16.56 -1.24 -7.84
N ASP A 162 15.69 -0.25 -7.67
CA ASP A 162 15.44 0.76 -8.69
C ASP A 162 15.51 2.16 -8.07
N LEU A 163 16.18 3.08 -8.76
CA LEU A 163 16.15 4.50 -8.40
C LEU A 163 14.89 5.14 -8.98
N ILE A 164 14.08 5.76 -8.14
CA ILE A 164 12.86 6.47 -8.54
C ILE A 164 13.10 7.98 -8.34
N GLY A 165 13.14 8.72 -9.44
CA GLY A 165 13.53 10.12 -9.41
C GLY A 165 15.02 10.27 -9.06
N GLU A 166 15.35 11.19 -8.15
CA GLU A 166 16.75 11.52 -7.85
C GLU A 166 17.33 10.74 -6.65
N ASP A 167 16.52 10.42 -5.64
CA ASP A 167 17.02 9.98 -4.35
C ASP A 167 16.15 8.96 -3.59
N VAL A 168 15.05 8.47 -4.18
CA VAL A 168 14.23 7.38 -3.61
C VAL A 168 14.63 6.06 -4.23
N ILE A 169 14.98 5.08 -3.40
CA ILE A 169 15.30 3.72 -3.86
C ILE A 169 14.14 2.80 -3.53
N ARG A 170 13.61 2.13 -4.57
CA ARG A 170 12.69 1.02 -4.38
C ARG A 170 13.48 -0.28 -4.30
N LEU A 171 13.32 -1.01 -3.20
CA LEU A 171 13.80 -2.38 -3.05
C LEU A 171 12.60 -3.32 -3.13
N THR A 172 12.68 -4.33 -4.00
CA THR A 172 11.66 -5.35 -4.17
C THR A 172 12.17 -6.68 -3.65
N TYR A 173 11.44 -7.27 -2.70
CA TYR A 173 11.75 -8.57 -2.09
C TYR A 173 10.59 -9.53 -2.23
N VAL A 174 10.91 -10.81 -2.26
CA VAL A 174 9.94 -11.91 -2.14
C VAL A 174 10.34 -12.82 -0.99
N PRO A 175 9.42 -13.59 -0.39
CA PRO A 175 9.77 -14.66 0.53
C PRO A 175 10.81 -15.61 -0.11
N ALA A 176 11.83 -16.00 0.67
CA ALA A 176 12.93 -16.86 0.20
C ALA A 176 12.51 -18.32 0.11
#